data_1656d8cf17f93822fb08b3f898e807b3
#
_entry.id   1656d8cf17f93822fb08b3f898e807b3
#
_cell.length_a   1.000
_cell.length_b   1.000
_cell.length_c   1.000
_cell.angle_alpha   90.00
_cell.angle_beta   90.00
_cell.angle_gamma   90.00
#
_symmetry.space_group_name_H-M   'P 1'
#
loop_
_entity.id
_entity.type
_entity.pdbx_description
1 polymer ?
#
loop_
_entity_poly.entity_id
_entity_poly.type
_entity_poly.pdbx_seq_one_letter_code
_entity_poly.pdbx_strand_id
1 'polypeptide(L)'
;MEFQTLVNDPYKGLRFRIHLQNTDFIVRLRKEEITKDSKEIKILLDGIPRTLRKDDFGSWQIDGLEVDVNFGRALWNCISLRYRI
;
A
#
# COMPACT_ATOMS: atom_id res chain seq x y z
N MET A 1 27.21 7.39 -5.39
CA MET A 1 26.13 7.60 -6.33
C MET A 1 24.86 6.98 -5.84
N GLU A 2 23.87 7.76 -5.86
CA GLU A 2 22.56 7.34 -5.40
C GLU A 2 21.89 6.36 -6.35
N PHE A 3 22.45 6.19 -7.52
CA PHE A 3 21.86 5.31 -8.53
C PHE A 3 21.70 3.89 -8.05
N GLN A 4 22.66 3.39 -7.27
CA GLN A 4 22.57 2.03 -6.78
C GLN A 4 21.37 1.86 -5.86
N THR A 5 21.11 2.85 -5.04
CA THR A 5 19.98 2.80 -4.14
C THR A 5 18.67 2.70 -4.93
N LEU A 6 18.55 3.49 -6.00
CA LEU A 6 17.35 3.47 -6.82
C LEU A 6 17.19 2.12 -7.52
N VAL A 7 18.29 1.55 -8.00
CA VAL A 7 18.26 0.28 -8.71
C VAL A 7 17.80 -0.84 -7.79
N ASN A 8 18.18 -0.77 -6.52
CA ASN A 8 17.90 -1.83 -5.57
C ASN A 8 16.68 -1.55 -4.68
N ASP A 9 15.95 -0.49 -4.95
CA ASP A 9 14.77 -0.12 -4.17
C ASP A 9 13.65 -1.14 -4.43
N PRO A 10 13.22 -1.89 -3.39
CA PRO A 10 12.14 -2.87 -3.58
C PRO A 10 10.77 -2.22 -3.82
N TYR A 11 10.65 -0.92 -3.57
CA TYR A 11 9.37 -0.22 -3.72
C TYR A 11 9.31 0.53 -5.04
N LYS A 12 9.75 -0.10 -6.12
CA LYS A 12 9.70 0.47 -7.47
C LYS A 12 8.41 0.18 -8.21
N GLY A 13 7.46 -0.43 -7.53
CA GLY A 13 6.18 -0.68 -8.14
C GLY A 13 5.36 0.59 -8.26
N LEU A 14 4.07 0.45 -8.11
CA LEU A 14 3.14 1.56 -8.25
C LEU A 14 3.34 2.61 -7.16
N ARG A 15 3.21 3.87 -7.55
CA ARG A 15 3.24 4.99 -6.62
C ARG A 15 1.99 5.83 -6.84
N PHE A 16 1.32 6.20 -5.75
CA PHE A 16 0.15 7.07 -5.85
C PHE A 16 -0.06 7.84 -4.57
N ARG A 17 -0.89 8.86 -4.65
CA ARG A 17 -1.27 9.68 -3.49
C ARG A 17 -2.70 9.37 -3.11
N ILE A 18 -2.95 9.29 -1.82
CA ILE A 18 -4.30 9.12 -1.30
C ILE A 18 -4.59 10.25 -0.32
N HIS A 19 -5.76 10.86 -0.46
CA HIS A 19 -6.21 11.93 0.43
C HIS A 19 -7.30 11.38 1.33
N LEU A 20 -7.09 11.43 2.63
CA LEU A 20 -8.03 10.88 3.57
C LEU A 20 -7.95 11.66 4.88
N GLN A 21 -9.11 12.05 5.42
CA GLN A 21 -9.20 12.77 6.70
C GLN A 21 -8.33 14.02 6.70
N ASN A 22 -8.40 14.80 5.61
CA ASN A 22 -7.66 16.05 5.43
C ASN A 22 -6.13 15.86 5.43
N THR A 23 -5.67 14.67 5.14
CA THR A 23 -4.24 14.37 5.09
C THR A 23 -3.93 13.66 3.78
N ASP A 24 -2.83 14.07 3.16
CA ASP A 24 -2.33 13.41 1.96
C ASP A 24 -1.26 12.40 2.35
N PHE A 25 -1.39 11.19 1.84
CA PHE A 25 -0.40 10.14 2.05
C PHE A 25 0.16 9.72 0.71
N ILE A 26 1.46 9.50 0.66
CA ILE A 26 2.12 8.95 -0.51
C ILE A 26 2.34 7.48 -0.28
N VAL A 27 1.82 6.67 -1.19
CA VAL A 27 1.90 5.21 -1.09
C VAL A 27 2.76 4.69 -2.23
N ARG A 28 3.70 3.82 -1.88
CA ARG A 28 4.52 3.13 -2.88
C ARG A 28 4.39 1.64 -2.62
N LEU A 29 4.28 0.89 -3.69
CA LEU A 29 4.14 -0.56 -3.61
C LEU A 29 5.42 -1.24 -4.03
N ARG A 30 5.66 -2.41 -3.48
CA ARG A 30 6.74 -3.26 -3.96
C ARG A 30 6.36 -3.78 -5.34
N LYS A 31 7.38 -4.01 -6.17
CA LYS A 31 7.16 -4.59 -7.48
C LYS A 31 6.94 -6.09 -7.29
N GLU A 32 5.69 -6.44 -7.08
CA GLU A 32 5.31 -7.83 -6.87
C GLU A 32 3.92 -8.05 -7.46
N GLU A 33 3.57 -9.30 -7.61
CA GLU A 33 2.28 -9.66 -8.15
C GLU A 33 1.19 -9.49 -7.09
N ILE A 34 0.20 -8.69 -7.41
CA ILE A 34 -0.96 -8.45 -6.54
C ILE A 34 -2.20 -8.93 -7.27
N THR A 35 -2.96 -9.80 -6.62
CA THR A 35 -4.18 -10.36 -7.18
C THR A 35 -5.35 -10.06 -6.25
N LYS A 36 -6.55 -10.37 -6.72
CA LYS A 36 -7.75 -10.19 -5.89
C LYS A 36 -7.75 -11.09 -4.65
N ASP A 37 -6.92 -12.12 -4.66
CA ASP A 37 -6.81 -13.03 -3.52
C ASP A 37 -5.67 -12.71 -2.58
N SER A 38 -4.94 -11.64 -2.85
CA SER A 38 -3.86 -11.20 -1.98
C SER A 38 -4.41 -10.82 -0.62
N LYS A 39 -3.76 -11.30 0.44
CA LYS A 39 -4.16 -11.01 1.82
C LYS A 39 -3.17 -10.14 2.54
N GLU A 40 -2.02 -9.90 1.95
CA GLU A 40 -0.95 -9.15 2.56
C GLU A 40 -0.19 -8.42 1.48
N ILE A 41 -0.07 -7.11 1.64
CA ILE A 41 0.60 -6.26 0.65
C ILE A 41 1.60 -5.38 1.38
N LYS A 42 2.85 -5.45 0.96
CA LYS A 42 3.91 -4.60 1.53
C LYS A 42 3.87 -3.25 0.86
N ILE A 43 3.83 -2.20 1.66
CA ILE A 43 3.76 -0.83 1.15
C ILE A 43 4.76 0.06 1.87
N LEU A 44 5.07 1.19 1.26
CA LEU A 44 5.70 2.32 1.92
C LEU A 44 4.63 3.38 2.07
N LEU A 45 4.33 3.73 3.30
CA LEU A 45 3.35 4.77 3.60
C LEU A 45 4.11 5.98 4.12
N ASP A 46 4.17 7.05 3.32
CA ASP A 46 4.97 8.24 3.62
C ASP A 46 6.41 7.90 3.98
N GLY A 47 6.98 6.92 3.26
CA GLY A 47 8.36 6.51 3.46
C GLY A 47 8.57 5.49 4.56
N ILE A 48 7.52 5.07 5.24
CA ILE A 48 7.64 4.11 6.33
C ILE A 48 7.08 2.76 5.88
N PRO A 49 7.87 1.67 5.99
CA PRO A 49 7.38 0.35 5.61
C PRO A 49 6.21 -0.09 6.48
N ARG A 50 5.14 -0.52 5.83
CA ARG A 50 3.94 -1.02 6.49
C ARG A 50 3.44 -2.25 5.74
N THR A 51 2.59 -3.02 6.39
CA THR A 51 1.92 -4.15 5.75
C THR A 51 0.43 -3.90 5.77
N LEU A 52 -0.18 -3.90 4.59
CA LEU A 52 -1.63 -3.85 4.45
C LEU A 52 -2.12 -5.29 4.49
N ARG A 53 -2.97 -5.60 5.45
CA ARG A 53 -3.39 -6.98 5.72
C ARG A 53 -4.90 -7.10 5.72
N LYS A 54 -5.40 -8.14 5.07
CA LYS A 54 -6.82 -8.46 5.04
C LYS A 54 -7.14 -9.45 6.15
N ASP A 55 -8.11 -9.13 7.00
CA ASP A 55 -8.52 -10.03 8.06
C ASP A 55 -9.53 -11.07 7.55
N ASP A 56 -10.00 -11.93 8.45
CA ASP A 56 -10.91 -13.02 8.09
C ASP A 56 -12.29 -12.52 7.67
N PHE A 57 -12.60 -11.27 7.99
CA PHE A 57 -13.89 -10.66 7.64
C PHE A 57 -13.81 -9.83 6.36
N GLY A 58 -12.66 -9.83 5.71
CA GLY A 58 -12.48 -9.08 4.48
C GLY A 58 -12.13 -7.62 4.67
N SER A 59 -11.80 -7.20 5.88
CA SER A 59 -11.41 -5.82 6.15
C SER A 59 -9.91 -5.67 6.01
N TRP A 60 -9.51 -4.54 5.40
CA TRP A 60 -8.10 -4.23 5.21
C TRP A 60 -7.62 -3.33 6.33
N GLN A 61 -6.51 -3.70 6.94
CA GLN A 61 -5.91 -2.97 8.04
C GLN A 61 -4.41 -2.80 7.80
N ILE A 62 -3.82 -1.82 8.46
CA ILE A 62 -2.38 -1.57 8.35
C ILE A 62 -1.74 -1.99 9.67
N ASP A 63 -0.85 -2.98 9.60
CA ASP A 63 -0.15 -3.47 10.79
C ASP A 63 0.66 -2.36 11.44
N GLY A 64 0.57 -2.28 12.76
CA GLY A 64 1.36 -1.34 13.53
C GLY A 64 0.84 0.09 13.48
N LEU A 65 -0.33 0.30 12.92
CA LEU A 65 -0.90 1.63 12.80
C LEU A 65 -2.40 1.56 13.05
N GLU A 66 -2.87 2.28 14.05
CA GLU A 66 -4.29 2.35 14.33
C GLU A 66 -4.91 3.41 13.45
N VAL A 67 -5.62 2.98 12.42
CA VAL A 67 -6.31 3.86 11.50
C VAL A 67 -7.74 3.40 11.35
N ASP A 68 -8.58 4.31 10.87
CA ASP A 68 -9.96 4.00 10.54
C ASP A 68 -10.00 2.84 9.53
N VAL A 69 -10.99 1.96 9.68
CA VAL A 69 -11.18 0.84 8.75
C VAL A 69 -11.34 1.35 7.31
N ASN A 70 -11.85 2.57 7.15
CA ASN A 70 -12.00 3.16 5.82
C ASN A 70 -10.67 3.44 5.14
N PHE A 71 -9.60 3.62 5.89
CA PHE A 71 -8.27 3.86 5.32
C PHE A 71 -7.79 2.62 4.57
N GLY A 72 -7.87 1.47 5.21
CA GLY A 72 -7.46 0.22 4.57
C GLY A 72 -8.29 -0.07 3.33
N ARG A 73 -9.59 0.17 3.41
CA ARG A 73 -10.48 -0.01 2.25
C ARG A 73 -10.11 0.94 1.12
N ALA A 74 -9.85 2.20 1.45
CA ALA A 74 -9.47 3.19 0.43
C ALA A 74 -8.17 2.81 -0.25
N LEU A 75 -7.19 2.34 0.52
CA LEU A 75 -5.92 1.86 -0.05
C LEU A 75 -6.16 0.68 -0.98
N TRP A 76 -6.93 -0.30 -0.54
CA TRP A 76 -7.22 -1.46 -1.37
C TRP A 76 -7.94 -1.07 -2.65
N ASN A 77 -8.91 -0.16 -2.54
CA ASN A 77 -9.64 0.30 -3.72
C ASN A 77 -8.71 0.95 -4.74
N CYS A 78 -7.78 1.78 -4.27
CA CYS A 78 -6.81 2.40 -5.16
C CYS A 78 -5.90 1.36 -5.82
N ILE A 79 -5.45 0.38 -5.05
CA ILE A 79 -4.57 -0.66 -5.56
C ILE A 79 -5.31 -1.53 -6.58
N SER A 80 -6.50 -1.96 -6.24
CA SER A 80 -7.26 -2.84 -7.12
C SER A 80 -7.59 -2.18 -8.45
N LEU A 81 -7.93 -0.90 -8.41
CA LEU A 81 -8.20 -0.16 -9.65
C LEU A 81 -6.99 -0.13 -10.56
N ARG A 82 -5.81 0.13 -9.98
CA ARG A 82 -4.60 0.25 -10.78
C ARG A 82 -4.08 -1.08 -11.28
N TYR A 83 -4.37 -2.15 -10.57
CA TYR A 83 -4.00 -3.50 -11.01
C TYR A 83 -5.12 -4.19 -11.77
N ARG A 84 -6.29 -3.55 -11.85
CA ARG A 84 -7.46 -4.08 -12.56
C ARG A 84 -7.90 -5.44 -12.01
N ILE A 85 -8.03 -5.50 -10.72
CA ILE A 85 -8.44 -6.73 -10.06
C ILE A 85 -9.68 -6.54 -9.20
#